data_1bdc22fb525ba2041e4139ade5d3779f
#
_entry.id   1bdc22fb525ba2041e4139ade5d3779f
#
_cell.length_a   1.000
_cell.length_b   1.000
_cell.length_c   1.000
_cell.angle_alpha   90.00
_cell.angle_beta   90.00
_cell.angle_gamma   90.00
#
_symmetry.space_group_name_H-M   'P 1'
#
loop_
_entity.id
_entity.type
_entity.pdbx_description
1 polymer ?
#
loop_
_entity_poly.entity_id
_entity_poly.type
_entity_poly.pdbx_seq_one_letter_code
_entity_poly.pdbx_strand_id
1 'polypeptide(L)'
;MSPKESAADDLQDLAALWSIGEARAHDVVEVACAALVAGLDSPALRILAGYTRAEAENEVPDLLPAVLDELDLVYYPRDSEAGQEAVLRALAHQLPAGKLTPRELASRVHQLFGHQLPKAERLAELDDEYDIIEYGDRTLAELDAAVTAEARTLAHNRLDHGQPS
;
A
#
# COMPACT_ATOMS: atom_id res chain seq x y z
N MET A 1 -15.44 1.60 -10.46
CA MET A 1 -15.19 1.08 -9.11
C MET A 1 -16.21 1.67 -8.15
N SER A 2 -16.87 0.83 -7.36
CA SER A 2 -17.84 1.28 -6.36
C SER A 2 -17.13 1.83 -5.12
N PRO A 3 -17.84 2.64 -4.30
CA PRO A 3 -17.28 3.09 -3.02
C PRO A 3 -16.86 1.94 -2.10
N LYS A 4 -17.60 0.85 -2.11
CA LYS A 4 -17.24 -0.34 -1.32
C LYS A 4 -15.94 -0.98 -1.79
N GLU A 5 -15.77 -1.13 -3.10
CA GLU A 5 -14.54 -1.69 -3.67
C GLU A 5 -13.34 -0.82 -3.36
N SER A 6 -13.50 0.50 -3.50
CA SER A 6 -12.45 1.46 -3.17
C SER A 6 -12.06 1.39 -1.69
N ALA A 7 -13.06 1.31 -0.81
CA ALA A 7 -12.82 1.21 0.63
C ALA A 7 -12.14 -0.11 1.00
N ALA A 8 -12.52 -1.21 0.35
CA ALA A 8 -11.88 -2.51 0.56
C ALA A 8 -10.41 -2.47 0.13
N ASP A 9 -10.12 -1.83 -1.00
CA ASP A 9 -8.75 -1.64 -1.49
C ASP A 9 -7.93 -0.78 -0.53
N ASP A 10 -8.50 0.30 -0.02
CA ASP A 10 -7.84 1.17 0.94
C ASP A 10 -7.49 0.41 2.23
N LEU A 11 -8.41 -0.41 2.71
CA LEU A 11 -8.17 -1.22 3.91
C LEU A 11 -7.08 -2.28 3.66
N GLN A 12 -7.13 -2.94 2.49
CA GLN A 12 -6.10 -3.90 2.11
C GLN A 12 -4.72 -3.25 2.04
N ASP A 13 -4.62 -2.08 1.41
CA ASP A 13 -3.37 -1.34 1.28
C ASP A 13 -2.84 -0.91 2.65
N LEU A 14 -3.73 -0.36 3.49
CA LEU A 14 -3.30 0.11 4.80
C LEU A 14 -2.87 -1.03 5.72
N ALA A 15 -3.54 -2.17 5.64
CA ALA A 15 -3.13 -3.36 6.38
C ALA A 15 -1.71 -3.79 5.98
N ALA A 16 -1.40 -3.75 4.68
CA ALA A 16 -0.06 -4.07 4.19
C ALA A 16 0.98 -3.07 4.73
N LEU A 17 0.71 -1.78 4.64
CA LEU A 17 1.61 -0.74 5.14
C LEU A 17 1.80 -0.82 6.65
N TRP A 18 0.73 -1.08 7.39
CA TRP A 18 0.79 -1.24 8.83
C TRP A 18 1.70 -2.42 9.23
N SER A 19 1.66 -3.50 8.48
CA SER A 19 2.43 -4.72 8.79
C SER A 19 3.95 -4.50 8.78
N ILE A 20 4.42 -3.48 8.06
CA ILE A 20 5.85 -3.13 7.99
C ILE A 20 6.19 -1.83 8.74
N GLY A 21 5.25 -1.29 9.49
CA GLY A 21 5.47 -0.06 10.26
C GLY A 21 5.34 1.23 9.48
N GLU A 22 4.85 1.19 8.24
CA GLU A 22 4.64 2.37 7.40
C GLU A 22 3.30 3.07 7.65
N ALA A 23 2.44 2.49 8.47
CA ALA A 23 1.19 3.08 8.92
C ALA A 23 1.02 2.80 10.41
N ARG A 24 0.29 3.68 11.09
CA ARG A 24 0.02 3.56 12.53
C ARG A 24 -1.26 2.77 12.76
N ALA A 25 -1.39 2.17 13.95
CA ALA A 25 -2.61 1.47 14.33
C ALA A 25 -3.84 2.38 14.24
N HIS A 26 -3.71 3.64 14.62
CA HIS A 26 -4.80 4.63 14.52
C HIS A 26 -5.24 4.86 13.06
N ASP A 27 -4.32 4.84 12.12
CA ASP A 27 -4.64 4.98 10.69
C ASP A 27 -5.51 3.82 10.21
N VAL A 28 -5.26 2.62 10.72
CA VAL A 28 -6.08 1.43 10.44
C VAL A 28 -7.51 1.65 10.93
N VAL A 29 -7.66 2.21 12.13
CA VAL A 29 -8.99 2.52 12.68
C VAL A 29 -9.72 3.55 11.82
N GLU A 30 -9.04 4.60 11.36
CA GLU A 30 -9.64 5.62 10.50
C GLU A 30 -10.14 5.04 9.18
N VAL A 31 -9.36 4.16 8.57
CA VAL A 31 -9.77 3.50 7.32
C VAL A 31 -10.92 2.53 7.57
N ALA A 32 -10.95 1.88 8.72
CA ALA A 32 -12.09 1.03 9.11
C ALA A 32 -13.38 1.85 9.22
N CYS A 33 -13.31 3.03 9.82
CA CYS A 33 -14.45 3.94 9.90
C CYS A 33 -14.93 4.36 8.51
N ALA A 34 -14.00 4.73 7.62
CA ALA A 34 -14.34 5.08 6.25
C ALA A 34 -14.96 3.91 5.49
N ALA A 35 -14.50 2.70 5.75
CA ALA A 35 -15.03 1.48 5.14
C ALA A 35 -16.51 1.26 5.54
N LEU A 36 -16.85 1.46 6.81
CA LEU A 36 -18.24 1.38 7.26
C LEU A 36 -19.10 2.43 6.57
N VAL A 37 -18.63 3.66 6.47
CA VAL A 37 -19.35 4.75 5.78
C VAL A 37 -19.59 4.40 4.31
N ALA A 38 -18.61 3.74 3.67
CA ALA A 38 -18.73 3.31 2.27
C ALA A 38 -19.68 2.12 2.07
N GLY A 39 -20.09 1.48 3.15
CA GLY A 39 -21.08 0.39 3.11
C GLY A 39 -20.51 -1.02 3.33
N LEU A 40 -19.21 -1.15 3.63
CA LEU A 40 -18.64 -2.41 4.09
C LEU A 40 -19.14 -2.65 5.53
N ASP A 41 -19.37 -3.90 5.88
CA ASP A 41 -19.86 -4.22 7.20
C ASP A 41 -19.48 -5.65 7.60
N SER A 42 -18.94 -5.79 8.81
CA SER A 42 -18.71 -7.06 9.46
C SER A 42 -18.58 -6.84 10.97
N PRO A 43 -18.82 -7.88 11.80
CA PRO A 43 -18.67 -7.74 13.25
C PRO A 43 -17.27 -7.24 13.66
N ALA A 44 -16.21 -7.82 13.13
CA ALA A 44 -14.85 -7.42 13.47
C ALA A 44 -14.54 -6.00 12.98
N LEU A 45 -15.03 -5.59 11.81
CA LEU A 45 -14.84 -4.25 11.27
C LEU A 45 -15.47 -3.19 12.21
N ARG A 46 -16.66 -3.46 12.72
CA ARG A 46 -17.34 -2.56 13.68
C ARG A 46 -16.53 -2.38 14.95
N ILE A 47 -15.95 -3.47 15.47
CA ILE A 47 -15.11 -3.43 16.66
C ILE A 47 -13.85 -2.58 16.39
N LEU A 48 -13.19 -2.85 15.27
CA LEU A 48 -11.99 -2.12 14.86
C LEU A 48 -12.26 -0.61 14.75
N ALA A 49 -13.35 -0.24 14.10
CA ALA A 49 -13.72 1.15 13.89
C ALA A 49 -14.04 1.89 15.20
N GLY A 50 -14.38 1.16 16.26
CA GLY A 50 -14.71 1.72 17.56
C GLY A 50 -13.53 1.91 18.50
N TYR A 51 -12.32 1.49 18.13
CA TYR A 51 -11.17 1.62 19.02
C TYR A 51 -10.70 3.08 19.19
N THR A 52 -10.31 3.41 20.42
CA THR A 52 -9.57 4.63 20.72
C THR A 52 -8.12 4.47 20.26
N ARG A 53 -7.34 5.55 20.24
CA ARG A 53 -5.90 5.48 19.92
C ARG A 53 -5.16 4.48 20.79
N ALA A 54 -5.42 4.55 22.10
CA ALA A 54 -4.74 3.68 23.07
C ALA A 54 -5.12 2.22 22.85
N GLU A 55 -6.39 1.95 22.63
CA GLU A 55 -6.87 0.58 22.34
C GLU A 55 -6.28 0.06 21.04
N ALA A 56 -6.19 0.89 19.99
CA ALA A 56 -5.68 0.52 18.68
C ALA A 56 -4.26 -0.05 18.77
N GLU A 57 -3.38 0.60 19.53
CA GLU A 57 -1.98 0.16 19.67
C GLU A 57 -1.88 -1.29 20.17
N ASN A 58 -2.80 -1.70 21.05
CA ASN A 58 -2.77 -3.01 21.66
C ASN A 58 -3.65 -4.04 20.94
N GLU A 59 -4.76 -3.61 20.36
CA GLU A 59 -5.80 -4.53 19.89
C GLU A 59 -5.80 -4.76 18.38
N VAL A 60 -5.28 -3.83 17.57
CA VAL A 60 -5.24 -3.99 16.11
C VAL A 60 -4.51 -5.26 15.68
N PRO A 61 -3.35 -5.62 16.27
CA PRO A 61 -2.64 -6.83 15.84
C PRO A 61 -3.48 -8.10 15.96
N ASP A 62 -4.29 -8.21 17.01
CA ASP A 62 -5.08 -9.39 17.27
C ASP A 62 -6.39 -9.44 16.45
N LEU A 63 -6.94 -8.26 16.12
CA LEU A 63 -8.24 -8.17 15.46
C LEU A 63 -8.15 -8.09 13.93
N LEU A 64 -7.10 -7.50 13.40
CA LEU A 64 -6.97 -7.23 11.97
C LEU A 64 -7.10 -8.48 11.09
N PRO A 65 -6.50 -9.64 11.43
CA PRO A 65 -6.69 -10.85 10.63
C PRO A 65 -8.16 -11.25 10.48
N ALA A 66 -8.96 -11.14 11.55
CA ALA A 66 -10.39 -11.44 11.50
C ALA A 66 -11.14 -10.45 10.62
N VAL A 67 -10.79 -9.16 10.70
CA VAL A 67 -11.41 -8.13 9.85
C VAL A 67 -11.19 -8.43 8.37
N LEU A 68 -9.94 -8.74 8.00
CA LEU A 68 -9.60 -9.04 6.61
C LEU A 68 -10.32 -10.30 6.13
N ASP A 69 -10.34 -11.34 6.96
CA ASP A 69 -11.02 -12.59 6.63
C ASP A 69 -12.52 -12.39 6.43
N GLU A 70 -13.21 -11.67 7.31
CA GLU A 70 -14.65 -11.42 7.22
C GLU A 70 -15.03 -10.60 5.99
N LEU A 71 -14.11 -9.80 5.46
CA LEU A 71 -14.33 -8.96 4.28
C LEU A 71 -13.78 -9.58 2.98
N ASP A 72 -13.36 -10.84 3.02
CA ASP A 72 -12.74 -11.54 1.90
C ASP A 72 -11.47 -10.84 1.39
N LEU A 73 -10.76 -10.18 2.28
CA LEU A 73 -9.46 -9.56 2.01
C LEU A 73 -8.34 -10.51 2.45
N VAL A 74 -7.11 -10.21 2.01
CA VAL A 74 -5.98 -11.10 2.24
C VAL A 74 -5.13 -10.61 3.41
N TYR A 75 -4.87 -11.50 4.35
CA TYR A 75 -3.84 -11.28 5.36
C TYR A 75 -2.54 -11.92 4.88
N TYR A 76 -1.53 -11.09 4.65
CA TYR A 76 -0.23 -11.58 4.19
C TYR A 76 0.69 -11.84 5.38
N PRO A 77 1.33 -13.02 5.42
CA PRO A 77 2.34 -13.27 6.44
C PRO A 77 3.49 -12.26 6.33
N ARG A 78 4.02 -11.88 7.48
CA ARG A 78 5.16 -10.97 7.54
C ARG A 78 6.34 -11.57 6.77
N ASP A 79 7.05 -10.74 6.02
CA ASP A 79 8.23 -11.10 5.23
C ASP A 79 7.96 -12.06 4.05
N SER A 80 6.68 -12.33 3.74
CA SER A 80 6.36 -13.10 2.53
C SER A 80 6.56 -12.23 1.28
N GLU A 81 6.91 -12.86 0.15
CA GLU A 81 7.04 -12.15 -1.12
C GLU A 81 5.71 -11.50 -1.52
N ALA A 82 4.61 -12.22 -1.37
CA ALA A 82 3.27 -11.68 -1.64
C ALA A 82 2.96 -10.46 -0.76
N GLY A 83 3.38 -10.47 0.50
CA GLY A 83 3.24 -9.34 1.41
C GLY A 83 4.07 -8.14 0.96
N GLN A 84 5.30 -8.37 0.52
CA GLN A 84 6.17 -7.31 -0.01
C GLN A 84 5.56 -6.70 -1.27
N GLU A 85 5.02 -7.51 -2.15
CA GLU A 85 4.33 -7.02 -3.35
C GLU A 85 3.07 -6.22 -3.00
N ALA A 86 2.35 -6.63 -1.96
CA ALA A 86 1.18 -5.88 -1.47
C ALA A 86 1.59 -4.51 -0.94
N VAL A 87 2.70 -4.42 -0.20
CA VAL A 87 3.26 -3.15 0.25
C VAL A 87 3.64 -2.26 -0.93
N LEU A 88 4.29 -2.83 -1.92
CA LEU A 88 4.69 -2.10 -3.13
C LEU A 88 3.48 -1.51 -3.85
N ARG A 89 2.41 -2.29 -4.01
CA ARG A 89 1.16 -1.80 -4.62
C ARG A 89 0.53 -0.68 -3.77
N ALA A 90 0.52 -0.85 -2.45
CA ALA A 90 -0.03 0.16 -1.55
C ALA A 90 0.71 1.50 -1.67
N LEU A 91 2.03 1.45 -1.75
CA LEU A 91 2.85 2.64 -1.97
C LEU A 91 2.59 3.26 -3.36
N ALA A 92 2.47 2.42 -4.39
CA ALA A 92 2.17 2.89 -5.75
C ALA A 92 0.82 3.62 -5.81
N HIS A 93 -0.18 3.16 -5.06
CA HIS A 93 -1.49 3.81 -4.97
C HIS A 93 -1.43 5.18 -4.31
N GLN A 94 -0.43 5.45 -3.47
CA GLN A 94 -0.28 6.74 -2.81
C GLN A 94 0.12 7.86 -3.76
N LEU A 95 0.70 7.54 -4.91
CA LEU A 95 1.10 8.54 -5.90
C LEU A 95 -0.10 9.24 -6.53
N PRO A 96 -1.08 8.53 -7.16
CA PRO A 96 -2.26 9.20 -7.69
C PRO A 96 -3.14 9.82 -6.62
N ALA A 97 -3.07 9.31 -5.39
CA ALA A 97 -3.79 9.89 -4.25
C ALA A 97 -3.15 11.21 -3.75
N GLY A 98 -1.99 11.58 -4.26
CA GLY A 98 -1.31 12.81 -3.87
C GLY A 98 -0.58 12.74 -2.54
N LYS A 99 -0.41 11.55 -1.98
CA LYS A 99 0.27 11.36 -0.69
C LYS A 99 1.78 11.27 -0.80
N LEU A 100 2.28 10.89 -1.97
CA LEU A 100 3.70 10.82 -2.28
C LEU A 100 3.97 11.52 -3.60
N THR A 101 5.12 12.20 -3.70
CA THR A 101 5.64 12.68 -4.98
C THR A 101 6.33 11.50 -5.70
N PRO A 102 6.56 11.60 -7.02
CA PRO A 102 7.30 10.54 -7.75
C PRO A 102 8.66 10.22 -7.10
N ARG A 103 9.42 11.24 -6.75
CA ARG A 103 10.73 11.05 -6.12
C ARG A 103 10.61 10.36 -4.76
N GLU A 104 9.63 10.78 -3.94
CA GLU A 104 9.40 10.16 -2.64
C GLU A 104 9.03 8.68 -2.78
N LEU A 105 8.21 8.34 -3.77
CA LEU A 105 7.84 6.94 -4.03
C LEU A 105 9.06 6.10 -4.39
N ALA A 106 9.86 6.57 -5.35
CA ALA A 106 11.06 5.85 -5.78
C ALA A 106 12.04 5.66 -4.62
N SER A 107 12.28 6.72 -3.85
CA SER A 107 13.17 6.68 -2.69
C SER A 107 12.67 5.71 -1.61
N ARG A 108 11.38 5.76 -1.30
CA ARG A 108 10.77 4.89 -0.28
C ARG A 108 10.88 3.43 -0.67
N VAL A 109 10.55 3.11 -1.92
CA VAL A 109 10.63 1.75 -2.45
C VAL A 109 12.08 1.24 -2.43
N HIS A 110 13.03 2.07 -2.85
CA HIS A 110 14.44 1.71 -2.82
C HIS A 110 14.92 1.45 -1.39
N GLN A 111 14.53 2.29 -0.43
CA GLN A 111 14.88 2.11 0.98
C GLN A 111 14.31 0.81 1.58
N LEU A 112 13.09 0.45 1.21
CA LEU A 112 12.42 -0.72 1.77
C LEU A 112 12.88 -2.04 1.14
N PHE A 113 13.07 -2.07 -0.16
CA PHE A 113 13.29 -3.31 -0.91
C PHE A 113 14.68 -3.42 -1.55
N GLY A 114 15.42 -2.32 -1.66
CA GLY A 114 16.69 -2.31 -2.39
C GLY A 114 16.48 -2.79 -3.82
N HIS A 115 17.34 -3.69 -4.27
CA HIS A 115 17.27 -4.33 -5.59
C HIS A 115 16.88 -5.82 -5.50
N GLN A 116 16.27 -6.22 -4.37
CA GLN A 116 15.97 -7.63 -4.11
C GLN A 116 14.58 -8.07 -4.54
N LEU A 117 13.62 -7.15 -4.59
CA LEU A 117 12.26 -7.46 -5.03
C LEU A 117 12.13 -7.15 -6.52
N PRO A 118 11.94 -8.17 -7.40
CA PRO A 118 11.93 -7.95 -8.85
C PRO A 118 10.96 -6.87 -9.32
N LYS A 119 9.75 -6.83 -8.76
CA LYS A 119 8.73 -5.84 -9.15
C LYS A 119 9.09 -4.41 -8.70
N ALA A 120 9.97 -4.26 -7.71
CA ALA A 120 10.43 -2.96 -7.23
C ALA A 120 11.68 -2.46 -7.95
N GLU A 121 12.35 -3.32 -8.72
CA GLU A 121 13.65 -3.02 -9.34
C GLU A 121 13.62 -1.73 -10.17
N ARG A 122 12.59 -1.54 -10.97
CA ARG A 122 12.51 -0.36 -11.85
C ARG A 122 12.45 0.95 -11.03
N LEU A 123 11.70 0.95 -9.93
CA LEU A 123 11.62 2.14 -9.06
C LEU A 123 12.96 2.39 -8.34
N ALA A 124 13.65 1.34 -7.92
CA ALA A 124 14.96 1.47 -7.31
C ALA A 124 15.99 2.05 -8.30
N GLU A 125 15.98 1.58 -9.54
CA GLU A 125 16.84 2.14 -10.61
C GLU A 125 16.53 3.61 -10.86
N LEU A 126 15.26 3.99 -10.88
CA LEU A 126 14.86 5.38 -11.07
C LEU A 126 15.30 6.26 -9.91
N ASP A 127 15.29 5.74 -8.68
CA ASP A 127 15.82 6.48 -7.53
C ASP A 127 17.32 6.77 -7.71
N ASP A 128 18.08 5.79 -8.17
CA ASP A 128 19.51 5.98 -8.48
C ASP A 128 19.69 7.05 -9.55
N GLU A 129 18.82 7.09 -10.58
CA GLU A 129 18.89 8.13 -11.63
C GLU A 129 18.61 9.53 -11.09
N TYR A 130 17.73 9.69 -10.09
CA TYR A 130 17.51 10.99 -9.45
C TYR A 130 18.79 11.49 -8.77
N ASP A 131 19.55 10.62 -8.15
CA ASP A 131 20.77 11.00 -7.44
C ASP A 131 21.87 11.48 -8.38
N ILE A 132 21.86 11.04 -9.64
CA ILE A 132 22.86 11.42 -10.65
C ILE A 132 22.28 12.26 -11.78
N ILE A 133 21.14 12.90 -11.56
CA ILE A 133 20.42 13.64 -12.60
C ILE A 133 21.29 14.70 -13.28
N GLU A 134 22.22 15.31 -12.56
CA GLU A 134 23.15 16.32 -13.12
C GLU A 134 24.10 15.74 -14.17
N TYR A 135 24.32 14.45 -14.13
CA TYR A 135 25.25 13.74 -15.00
C TYR A 135 24.53 12.85 -16.02
N GLY A 136 23.21 12.74 -15.93
CA GLY A 136 22.40 11.89 -16.81
C GLY A 136 21.79 12.66 -17.97
N ASP A 137 21.23 11.91 -18.91
CA ASP A 137 20.58 12.48 -20.09
C ASP A 137 19.12 12.85 -19.86
N ARG A 138 18.52 12.42 -18.74
CA ARG A 138 17.11 12.65 -18.44
C ARG A 138 16.90 13.92 -17.61
N THR A 139 15.77 14.58 -17.86
CA THR A 139 15.31 15.70 -17.04
C THR A 139 14.52 15.18 -15.85
N LEU A 140 14.35 16.05 -14.84
CA LEU A 140 13.52 15.75 -13.67
C LEU A 140 12.08 15.37 -14.09
N ALA A 141 11.51 16.11 -15.06
CA ALA A 141 10.16 15.83 -15.56
C ALA A 141 10.06 14.44 -16.22
N GLU A 142 11.10 14.02 -16.93
CA GLU A 142 11.15 12.70 -17.55
C GLU A 142 11.23 11.59 -16.51
N LEU A 143 12.03 11.78 -15.45
CA LEU A 143 12.11 10.83 -14.33
C LEU A 143 10.77 10.74 -13.59
N ASP A 144 10.15 11.87 -13.31
CA ASP A 144 8.83 11.91 -12.65
C ASP A 144 7.78 11.16 -13.48
N ALA A 145 7.80 11.36 -14.81
CA ALA A 145 6.89 10.66 -15.73
C ALA A 145 7.15 9.15 -15.73
N ALA A 146 8.42 8.73 -15.70
CA ALA A 146 8.79 7.31 -15.67
C ALA A 146 8.31 6.65 -14.37
N VAL A 147 8.48 7.31 -13.22
CA VAL A 147 7.99 6.81 -11.93
C VAL A 147 6.46 6.70 -11.94
N THR A 148 5.79 7.71 -12.47
CA THR A 148 4.33 7.72 -12.54
C THR A 148 3.81 6.57 -13.42
N ALA A 149 4.46 6.31 -14.54
CA ALA A 149 4.10 5.20 -15.43
C ALA A 149 4.30 3.85 -14.74
N GLU A 150 5.42 3.67 -14.04
CA GLU A 150 5.69 2.45 -13.29
C GLU A 150 4.69 2.23 -12.16
N ALA A 151 4.34 3.30 -11.44
CA ALA A 151 3.35 3.24 -10.37
C ALA A 151 1.99 2.77 -10.90
N ARG A 152 1.57 3.25 -12.08
CA ARG A 152 0.33 2.80 -12.71
C ARG A 152 0.38 1.32 -13.05
N THR A 153 1.49 0.83 -13.57
CA THR A 153 1.68 -0.58 -13.89
C THR A 153 1.56 -1.44 -12.63
N LEU A 154 2.22 -1.04 -11.54
CA LEU A 154 2.18 -1.76 -10.26
C LEU A 154 0.78 -1.77 -9.67
N ALA A 155 0.08 -0.64 -9.72
CA ALA A 155 -1.28 -0.51 -9.21
C ALA A 155 -2.26 -1.36 -10.03
N HIS A 156 -2.05 -1.48 -11.34
CA HIS A 156 -2.94 -2.22 -12.25
C HIS A 156 -2.77 -3.73 -12.13
N ASN A 157 -1.58 -4.22 -11.80
CA ASN A 157 -1.29 -5.65 -11.67
C ASN A 157 -2.07 -6.36 -10.56
N ARG A 158 -2.80 -5.62 -9.75
CA ARG A 158 -3.67 -6.18 -8.71
C ARG A 158 -4.72 -7.13 -9.28
N LEU A 159 -5.20 -6.86 -10.49
CA LEU A 159 -6.25 -7.65 -11.13
C LEU A 159 -5.77 -9.03 -11.60
N ASP A 160 -4.48 -9.19 -11.82
CA ASP A 160 -3.92 -10.42 -12.36
C ASP A 160 -3.70 -11.52 -11.30
N HIS A 161 -3.64 -11.15 -10.03
CA HIS A 161 -3.39 -12.09 -8.94
C HIS A 161 -4.66 -12.78 -8.41
N GLY A 162 -5.83 -12.37 -8.84
CA GLY A 162 -7.10 -12.93 -8.43
C GLY A 162 -7.62 -14.07 -9.28
N GLN A 163 -6.92 -14.45 -10.36
CA GLN A 163 -7.36 -15.50 -11.26
C GLN A 163 -6.51 -16.75 -11.09
N PRO A 164 -7.14 -17.89 -10.70
CA PRO A 164 -6.44 -19.16 -10.72
C PRO A 164 -6.14 -19.51 -12.18
N SER A 165 -4.89 -19.75 -12.45
CA SER A 165 -4.44 -20.26 -13.74
C SER A 165 -4.88 -21.70 -13.91
#